data_f18d3c6d3a148f620ddde71a8a2eae44
#
_entry.id   f18d3c6d3a148f620ddde71a8a2eae44
#
_cell.length_a   1.000
_cell.length_b   1.000
_cell.length_c   1.000
_cell.angle_alpha   90.00
_cell.angle_beta   90.00
_cell.angle_gamma   90.00
#
_symmetry.space_group_name_H-M   'P 1'
#
loop_
_entity.id
_entity.type
_entity.pdbx_description
1 polymer ?
#
loop_
_entity_poly.entity_id
_entity_poly.type
_entity_poly.pdbx_seq_one_letter_code
_entity_poly.pdbx_strand_id
1 'polypeptide(L)'
;MGSVWDVSVWRCYATHAWEQAKIHMRLPRLYPILDAACAPDIRKILSAAQELVSAGCTLLQYRHKSGNARVMLQHARKLKKSLGDSVTLIMNDRADLCLAAGFDGVHVGQDDLSPVSVRTIIGTNLLLGVSTHNPEQVCEADLTSADYLAIGPVFATASKEKPDPVVGLEGVRRARTLTRKPLVAIGGITRANAASVIEAGADSVAVISDLIRDPRKSAEEFFRILR
;
A
#
# COMPACT_ATOMS: atom_id res chain seq x y z
N MET A 1 -43.46 -6.01 32.23
CA MET A 1 -42.03 -6.12 32.49
C MET A 1 -41.32 -6.42 31.21
N GLY A 2 -40.80 -5.38 30.58
CA GLY A 2 -40.07 -5.48 29.30
C GLY A 2 -38.58 -5.47 29.58
N SER A 3 -37.88 -6.53 29.19
CA SER A 3 -36.42 -6.62 29.25
C SER A 3 -35.78 -5.68 28.26
N VAL A 4 -35.15 -4.61 28.76
CA VAL A 4 -34.28 -3.75 27.95
C VAL A 4 -33.01 -4.51 27.65
N TRP A 5 -32.83 -4.94 26.38
CA TRP A 5 -31.58 -5.53 25.92
C TRP A 5 -30.52 -4.44 25.82
N ASP A 6 -29.46 -4.58 26.63
CA ASP A 6 -28.35 -3.64 26.63
C ASP A 6 -27.50 -3.81 25.34
N VAL A 7 -27.73 -2.92 24.37
CA VAL A 7 -27.02 -2.89 23.07
C VAL A 7 -25.54 -2.51 23.23
N SER A 8 -25.09 -2.05 24.40
CA SER A 8 -23.71 -1.64 24.66
C SER A 8 -22.74 -2.83 24.73
N VAL A 9 -23.21 -3.97 25.20
CA VAL A 9 -22.40 -5.20 25.35
C VAL A 9 -22.08 -5.82 23.98
N TRP A 10 -23.00 -5.79 23.02
CA TRP A 10 -22.78 -6.34 21.68
C TRP A 10 -21.82 -5.48 20.82
N ARG A 11 -21.78 -4.16 21.05
CA ARG A 11 -20.79 -3.28 20.38
C ARG A 11 -19.36 -3.60 20.81
N CYS A 12 -19.14 -3.92 22.08
CA CYS A 12 -17.79 -4.21 22.58
C CYS A 12 -17.23 -5.54 22.06
N TYR A 13 -18.06 -6.59 21.94
CA TYR A 13 -17.63 -7.89 21.45
C TYR A 13 -17.42 -7.91 19.92
N ALA A 14 -18.22 -7.18 19.15
CA ALA A 14 -18.05 -7.10 17.70
C ALA A 14 -16.77 -6.34 17.30
N THR A 15 -16.41 -5.27 18.03
CA THR A 15 -15.18 -4.50 17.78
C THR A 15 -13.91 -5.29 18.11
N HIS A 16 -13.90 -6.08 19.18
CA HIS A 16 -12.72 -6.87 19.57
C HIS A 16 -12.46 -8.08 18.67
N ALA A 17 -13.50 -8.75 18.19
CA ALA A 17 -13.33 -9.96 17.39
C ALA A 17 -12.77 -9.67 15.98
N TRP A 18 -13.14 -8.56 15.36
CA TRP A 18 -12.61 -8.23 14.04
C TRP A 18 -11.30 -7.43 14.11
N GLU A 19 -11.01 -6.68 15.18
CA GLU A 19 -9.69 -6.15 15.47
C GLU A 19 -8.65 -7.29 15.60
N GLN A 20 -8.99 -8.39 16.29
CA GLN A 20 -8.11 -9.55 16.40
C GLN A 20 -7.90 -10.28 15.06
N ALA A 21 -8.88 -10.31 14.15
CA ALA A 21 -8.72 -10.92 12.82
C ALA A 21 -7.81 -10.11 11.88
N LYS A 22 -7.74 -8.78 12.04
CA LYS A 22 -6.85 -7.90 11.24
C LYS A 22 -5.41 -7.80 11.77
N ILE A 23 -5.15 -8.15 13.03
CA ILE A 23 -3.83 -8.09 13.66
C ILE A 23 -2.79 -9.01 12.96
N HIS A 24 -3.21 -9.88 12.04
CA HIS A 24 -2.35 -10.84 11.36
C HIS A 24 -2.19 -10.63 9.84
N MET A 25 -2.55 -9.45 9.30
CA MET A 25 -2.25 -9.18 7.90
C MET A 25 -0.73 -9.08 7.70
N ARG A 26 -0.15 -10.12 7.09
CA ARG A 26 1.24 -10.07 6.66
C ARG A 26 1.31 -9.48 5.26
N LEU A 27 1.91 -8.31 5.14
CA LEU A 27 2.28 -7.79 3.84
C LEU A 27 3.40 -8.64 3.23
N PRO A 28 3.40 -8.87 1.90
CA PRO A 28 4.55 -9.47 1.23
C PRO A 28 5.77 -8.54 1.39
N ARG A 29 6.96 -9.11 1.44
CA ARG A 29 8.22 -8.34 1.59
C ARG A 29 8.43 -7.34 0.46
N LEU A 30 7.97 -7.66 -0.74
CA LEU A 30 8.03 -6.78 -1.92
C LEU A 30 6.63 -6.27 -2.25
N TYR A 31 6.50 -4.94 -2.39
CA TYR A 31 5.29 -4.23 -2.75
C TYR A 31 5.51 -3.41 -4.03
N PRO A 32 5.33 -3.98 -5.22
CA PRO A 32 5.48 -3.27 -6.48
C PRO A 32 4.41 -2.19 -6.67
N ILE A 33 4.83 -1.02 -7.18
CA ILE A 33 3.93 0.05 -7.59
C ILE A 33 4.06 0.25 -9.11
N LEU A 34 2.96 0.02 -9.80
CA LEU A 34 2.79 0.25 -11.24
C LEU A 34 2.44 1.72 -11.45
N ASP A 35 3.45 2.55 -11.68
CA ASP A 35 3.28 3.98 -11.87
C ASP A 35 3.11 4.31 -13.36
N ALA A 36 1.95 4.87 -13.73
CA ALA A 36 1.66 5.29 -15.11
C ALA A 36 2.56 6.43 -15.60
N ALA A 37 3.21 7.19 -14.72
CA ALA A 37 4.22 8.16 -15.11
C ALA A 37 5.45 7.49 -15.73
N CYS A 38 5.80 6.29 -15.26
CA CYS A 38 6.92 5.51 -15.79
C CYS A 38 6.56 4.66 -17.01
N ALA A 39 5.27 4.33 -17.18
CA ALA A 39 4.76 3.53 -18.28
C ALA A 39 3.36 4.02 -18.70
N PRO A 40 3.26 5.10 -19.51
CA PRO A 40 1.97 5.70 -19.86
C PRO A 40 1.08 4.81 -20.76
N ASP A 41 1.66 3.85 -21.49
CA ASP A 41 0.89 2.87 -22.27
C ASP A 41 0.37 1.75 -21.35
N ILE A 42 -0.96 1.60 -21.29
CA ILE A 42 -1.60 0.54 -20.51
C ILE A 42 -1.11 -0.87 -20.85
N ARG A 43 -0.71 -1.13 -22.10
CA ARG A 43 -0.18 -2.43 -22.51
C ARG A 43 1.12 -2.75 -21.79
N LYS A 44 1.99 -1.74 -21.57
CA LYS A 44 3.23 -1.90 -20.79
C LYS A 44 2.93 -2.13 -19.32
N ILE A 45 1.95 -1.43 -18.75
CA ILE A 45 1.51 -1.65 -17.37
C ILE A 45 0.98 -3.07 -17.18
N LEU A 46 0.16 -3.55 -18.12
CA LEU A 46 -0.39 -4.92 -18.07
C LEU A 46 0.71 -5.99 -18.22
N SER A 47 1.64 -5.81 -19.14
CA SER A 47 2.78 -6.72 -19.30
C SER A 47 3.61 -6.77 -18.02
N ALA A 48 3.99 -5.62 -17.48
CA ALA A 48 4.76 -5.56 -16.23
C ALA A 48 4.01 -6.20 -15.05
N ALA A 49 2.70 -5.96 -14.93
CA ALA A 49 1.87 -6.58 -13.90
C ALA A 49 1.86 -8.11 -14.00
N GLN A 50 1.67 -8.66 -15.21
CA GLN A 50 1.70 -10.09 -15.46
C GLN A 50 3.07 -10.71 -15.15
N GLU A 51 4.15 -10.04 -15.53
CA GLU A 51 5.52 -10.47 -15.23
C GLU A 51 5.80 -10.49 -13.72
N LEU A 52 5.37 -9.45 -12.98
CA LEU A 52 5.50 -9.38 -11.52
C LEU A 52 4.72 -10.51 -10.83
N VAL A 53 3.48 -10.75 -11.23
CA VAL A 53 2.66 -11.84 -10.69
C VAL A 53 3.27 -13.21 -11.03
N SER A 54 3.77 -13.39 -12.25
CA SER A 54 4.47 -14.63 -12.66
C SER A 54 5.76 -14.87 -11.86
N ALA A 55 6.40 -13.81 -11.35
CA ALA A 55 7.55 -13.89 -10.44
C ALA A 55 7.15 -14.23 -8.98
N GLY A 56 5.85 -14.19 -8.65
CA GLY A 56 5.35 -14.49 -7.30
C GLY A 56 4.88 -13.27 -6.50
N CYS A 57 4.74 -12.09 -7.12
CA CYS A 57 4.14 -10.94 -6.43
C CYS A 57 2.65 -11.17 -6.18
N THR A 58 2.22 -11.01 -4.94
CA THR A 58 0.83 -11.21 -4.49
C THR A 58 0.09 -9.91 -4.15
N LEU A 59 0.77 -8.78 -4.21
CA LEU A 59 0.26 -7.45 -3.94
C LEU A 59 0.84 -6.47 -4.96
N LEU A 60 0.01 -5.67 -5.60
CA LEU A 60 0.41 -4.62 -6.55
C LEU A 60 -0.38 -3.33 -6.27
N GLN A 61 0.26 -2.18 -6.42
CA GLN A 61 -0.44 -0.89 -6.42
C GLN A 61 -0.44 -0.29 -7.82
N TYR A 62 -1.60 0.20 -8.26
CA TYR A 62 -1.72 1.03 -9.46
C TYR A 62 -1.76 2.51 -9.09
N ARG A 63 -0.81 3.28 -9.63
CA ARG A 63 -0.65 4.72 -9.40
C ARG A 63 -0.71 5.51 -10.70
N HIS A 64 -1.54 6.57 -10.74
CA HIS A 64 -1.63 7.48 -11.88
C HIS A 64 -1.98 8.90 -11.42
N LYS A 65 -0.99 9.71 -11.11
CA LYS A 65 -1.18 11.05 -10.54
C LYS A 65 -1.76 12.09 -11.53
N SER A 66 -1.47 11.96 -12.82
CA SER A 66 -1.89 12.93 -13.86
C SER A 66 -3.07 12.46 -14.71
N GLY A 67 -3.60 11.26 -14.49
CA GLY A 67 -4.68 10.70 -15.27
C GLY A 67 -6.05 11.25 -14.92
N ASN A 68 -6.93 11.41 -15.91
CA ASN A 68 -8.32 11.65 -15.61
C ASN A 68 -9.01 10.36 -15.11
N ALA A 69 -10.09 10.51 -14.34
CA ALA A 69 -10.80 9.40 -13.71
C ALA A 69 -11.27 8.31 -14.70
N ARG A 70 -11.69 8.70 -15.90
CA ARG A 70 -12.16 7.75 -16.95
C ARG A 70 -11.00 6.85 -17.40
N VAL A 71 -9.82 7.41 -17.68
CA VAL A 71 -8.62 6.66 -18.10
C VAL A 71 -8.16 5.76 -16.96
N MET A 72 -8.08 6.29 -15.74
CA MET A 72 -7.68 5.53 -14.56
C MET A 72 -8.61 4.33 -14.34
N LEU A 73 -9.93 4.52 -14.43
CA LEU A 73 -10.91 3.44 -14.28
C LEU A 73 -10.78 2.39 -15.38
N GLN A 74 -10.56 2.81 -16.64
CA GLN A 74 -10.32 1.86 -17.73
C GLN A 74 -9.07 1.02 -17.51
N HIS A 75 -7.98 1.63 -17.06
CA HIS A 75 -6.74 0.93 -16.72
C HIS A 75 -6.95 -0.06 -15.57
N ALA A 76 -7.57 0.39 -14.48
CA ALA A 76 -7.85 -0.43 -13.31
C ALA A 76 -8.71 -1.66 -13.65
N ARG A 77 -9.78 -1.48 -14.43
CA ARG A 77 -10.64 -2.59 -14.89
C ARG A 77 -9.88 -3.59 -15.76
N LYS A 78 -8.98 -3.11 -16.63
CA LYS A 78 -8.13 -3.98 -17.43
C LYS A 78 -7.14 -4.77 -16.56
N LEU A 79 -6.54 -4.14 -15.54
CA LEU A 79 -5.68 -4.83 -14.56
C LEU A 79 -6.47 -5.91 -13.80
N LYS A 80 -7.63 -5.57 -13.22
CA LYS A 80 -8.47 -6.54 -12.50
C LYS A 80 -8.89 -7.70 -13.38
N LYS A 81 -9.32 -7.41 -14.61
CA LYS A 81 -9.69 -8.45 -15.59
C LYS A 81 -8.51 -9.36 -15.96
N SER A 82 -7.29 -8.80 -16.11
CA SER A 82 -6.10 -9.54 -16.53
C SER A 82 -5.52 -10.41 -15.42
N LEU A 83 -5.57 -9.94 -14.16
CA LEU A 83 -4.91 -10.57 -13.02
C LEU A 83 -5.86 -11.41 -12.16
N GLY A 84 -7.16 -11.17 -12.28
CA GLY A 84 -8.18 -11.87 -11.49
C GLY A 84 -8.08 -11.59 -9.99
N ASP A 85 -8.39 -12.59 -9.18
CA ASP A 85 -8.37 -12.53 -7.71
C ASP A 85 -7.11 -13.17 -7.10
N SER A 86 -6.14 -13.53 -7.95
CA SER A 86 -4.88 -14.16 -7.50
C SER A 86 -3.88 -13.17 -6.90
N VAL A 87 -4.12 -11.86 -7.06
CA VAL A 87 -3.27 -10.78 -6.57
C VAL A 87 -4.11 -9.67 -5.96
N THR A 88 -3.68 -9.16 -4.82
CA THR A 88 -4.29 -8.00 -4.15
C THR A 88 -3.95 -6.73 -4.92
N LEU A 89 -4.96 -5.99 -5.37
CA LEU A 89 -4.81 -4.76 -6.13
C LEU A 89 -5.17 -3.54 -5.28
N ILE A 90 -4.22 -2.63 -5.11
CA ILE A 90 -4.38 -1.39 -4.36
C ILE A 90 -4.47 -0.21 -5.32
N MET A 91 -5.50 0.61 -5.16
CA MET A 91 -5.67 1.87 -5.88
C MET A 91 -4.94 3.00 -5.14
N ASN A 92 -4.14 3.80 -5.85
CA ASN A 92 -3.53 4.98 -5.25
C ASN A 92 -4.54 6.15 -5.22
N ASP A 93 -4.72 6.80 -4.06
CA ASP A 93 -5.50 8.01 -3.76
C ASP A 93 -7.03 7.90 -3.95
N ARG A 94 -7.52 7.18 -4.93
CA ARG A 94 -8.90 7.25 -5.44
C ARG A 94 -9.78 6.13 -4.89
N ALA A 95 -10.41 6.36 -3.74
CA ALA A 95 -11.35 5.43 -3.10
C ALA A 95 -12.58 5.10 -3.98
N ASP A 96 -13.08 6.09 -4.71
CA ASP A 96 -14.18 5.94 -5.67
C ASP A 96 -13.84 5.01 -6.83
N LEU A 97 -12.62 5.14 -7.40
CA LEU A 97 -12.16 4.27 -8.47
C LEU A 97 -11.77 2.87 -7.98
N CYS A 98 -11.31 2.76 -6.74
CA CYS A 98 -11.09 1.47 -6.07
C CYS A 98 -12.37 0.62 -6.12
N LEU A 99 -13.49 1.17 -5.64
CA LEU A 99 -14.78 0.49 -5.65
C LEU A 99 -15.27 0.22 -7.08
N ALA A 100 -15.22 1.24 -7.96
CA ALA A 100 -15.72 1.13 -9.33
C ALA A 100 -14.95 0.12 -10.19
N ALA A 101 -13.70 -0.18 -9.84
CA ALA A 101 -12.85 -1.15 -10.53
C ALA A 101 -12.84 -2.54 -9.88
N GLY A 102 -13.40 -2.70 -8.66
CA GLY A 102 -13.34 -3.93 -7.88
C GLY A 102 -11.93 -4.23 -7.36
N PHE A 103 -11.17 -3.20 -6.98
CA PHE A 103 -9.86 -3.36 -6.33
C PHE A 103 -10.04 -3.74 -4.86
N ASP A 104 -8.99 -4.27 -4.28
CA ASP A 104 -9.01 -4.89 -2.95
C ASP A 104 -8.61 -3.91 -1.84
N GLY A 105 -8.21 -2.68 -2.20
CA GLY A 105 -7.86 -1.63 -1.25
C GLY A 105 -7.43 -0.32 -1.90
N VAL A 106 -7.21 0.67 -1.05
CA VAL A 106 -6.74 2.01 -1.43
C VAL A 106 -5.56 2.42 -0.56
N HIS A 107 -4.64 3.19 -1.13
CA HIS A 107 -3.54 3.80 -0.42
C HIS A 107 -3.61 5.32 -0.60
N VAL A 108 -3.58 6.08 0.51
CA VAL A 108 -3.69 7.54 0.48
C VAL A 108 -2.49 8.21 1.13
N GLY A 109 -2.16 9.41 0.63
CA GLY A 109 -1.15 10.30 1.20
C GLY A 109 -1.77 11.36 2.12
N GLN A 110 -0.91 12.29 2.58
CA GLN A 110 -1.29 13.33 3.53
C GLN A 110 -2.20 14.42 2.93
N ASP A 111 -2.10 14.65 1.61
CA ASP A 111 -2.90 15.65 0.88
C ASP A 111 -4.18 15.07 0.27
N ASP A 112 -4.41 13.76 0.44
CA ASP A 112 -5.58 13.07 -0.09
C ASP A 112 -6.73 13.06 0.93
N LEU A 113 -7.80 12.31 0.66
CA LEU A 113 -8.90 12.12 1.60
C LEU A 113 -8.38 11.50 2.93
N SER A 114 -8.88 12.01 4.05
CA SER A 114 -8.51 11.49 5.37
C SER A 114 -8.83 9.98 5.50
N PRO A 115 -8.06 9.22 6.28
CA PRO A 115 -8.33 7.79 6.51
C PRO A 115 -9.76 7.51 6.98
N VAL A 116 -10.35 8.40 7.77
CA VAL A 116 -11.74 8.29 8.24
C VAL A 116 -12.72 8.43 7.06
N SER A 117 -12.52 9.43 6.21
CA SER A 117 -13.35 9.64 5.02
C SER A 117 -13.24 8.48 4.04
N VAL A 118 -12.01 8.00 3.80
CA VAL A 118 -11.77 6.84 2.95
C VAL A 118 -12.47 5.61 3.50
N ARG A 119 -12.36 5.34 4.79
CA ARG A 119 -13.01 4.19 5.44
C ARG A 119 -14.54 4.25 5.32
N THR A 120 -15.12 5.44 5.38
CA THR A 120 -16.56 5.63 5.14
C THR A 120 -16.97 5.22 3.71
N ILE A 121 -16.10 5.46 2.73
CA ILE A 121 -16.36 5.12 1.31
C ILE A 121 -16.16 3.63 1.06
N ILE A 122 -15.01 3.06 1.48
CA ILE A 122 -14.63 1.67 1.13
C ILE A 122 -15.16 0.61 2.10
N GLY A 123 -15.77 1.02 3.22
CA GLY A 123 -16.19 0.09 4.28
C GLY A 123 -15.02 -0.55 5.01
N THR A 124 -15.28 -1.65 5.73
CA THR A 124 -14.29 -2.32 6.59
C THR A 124 -13.56 -3.48 5.92
N ASN A 125 -14.05 -3.96 4.77
CA ASN A 125 -13.54 -5.17 4.12
C ASN A 125 -12.35 -4.92 3.20
N LEU A 126 -12.20 -3.69 2.66
CA LEU A 126 -11.11 -3.35 1.78
C LEU A 126 -9.92 -2.79 2.58
N LEU A 127 -8.72 -3.01 2.05
CA LEU A 127 -7.48 -2.54 2.66
C LEU A 127 -7.33 -1.02 2.55
N LEU A 128 -6.85 -0.41 3.62
CA LEU A 128 -6.49 1.00 3.68
C LEU A 128 -5.04 1.17 4.10
N GLY A 129 -4.20 1.69 3.20
CA GLY A 129 -2.84 2.12 3.49
C GLY A 129 -2.74 3.63 3.63
N VAL A 130 -1.85 4.09 4.49
CA VAL A 130 -1.62 5.53 4.72
C VAL A 130 -0.13 5.84 4.66
N SER A 131 0.26 6.82 3.83
CA SER A 131 1.62 7.35 3.76
C SER A 131 1.92 8.27 4.94
N THR A 132 3.14 8.18 5.49
CA THR A 132 3.66 9.05 6.53
C THR A 132 5.10 9.48 6.19
N HIS A 133 5.54 10.64 6.71
CA HIS A 133 6.84 11.22 6.38
C HIS A 133 7.65 11.64 7.62
N ASN A 134 7.05 11.55 8.81
CA ASN A 134 7.67 11.90 10.09
C ASN A 134 7.00 11.12 11.24
N PRO A 135 7.58 11.12 12.46
CA PRO A 135 7.06 10.42 13.62
C PRO A 135 5.65 10.84 14.03
N GLU A 136 5.32 12.12 13.92
CA GLU A 136 4.03 12.68 14.31
C GLU A 136 2.92 12.07 13.44
N GLN A 137 3.12 12.05 12.12
CA GLN A 137 2.19 11.42 11.18
C GLN A 137 2.06 9.91 11.39
N VAL A 138 3.13 9.21 11.80
CA VAL A 138 3.04 7.78 12.15
C VAL A 138 2.12 7.58 13.36
N CYS A 139 2.29 8.38 14.42
CA CYS A 139 1.43 8.30 15.61
C CYS A 139 -0.04 8.60 15.27
N GLU A 140 -0.30 9.64 14.48
CA GLU A 140 -1.65 10.00 14.04
C GLU A 140 -2.28 8.89 13.20
N ALA A 141 -1.54 8.35 12.22
CA ALA A 141 -2.03 7.29 11.35
C ALA A 141 -2.24 5.96 12.10
N ASP A 142 -1.44 5.67 13.14
CA ASP A 142 -1.60 4.48 13.98
C ASP A 142 -2.94 4.47 14.73
N LEU A 143 -3.44 5.63 15.10
CA LEU A 143 -4.75 5.80 15.77
C LEU A 143 -5.95 5.67 14.80
N THR A 144 -5.72 5.65 13.50
CA THR A 144 -6.78 5.52 12.49
C THR A 144 -7.15 4.06 12.21
N SER A 145 -8.16 3.87 11.36
CA SER A 145 -8.56 2.55 10.83
C SER A 145 -7.66 2.06 9.67
N ALA A 146 -6.46 2.64 9.45
CA ALA A 146 -5.50 2.15 8.48
C ALA A 146 -5.09 0.71 8.79
N ASP A 147 -5.00 -0.12 7.77
CA ASP A 147 -4.59 -1.52 7.89
C ASP A 147 -3.05 -1.66 7.83
N TYR A 148 -2.37 -0.73 7.18
CA TYR A 148 -0.91 -0.62 7.15
C TYR A 148 -0.47 0.83 6.97
N LEU A 149 0.76 1.13 7.40
CA LEU A 149 1.37 2.44 7.25
C LEU A 149 2.56 2.37 6.29
N ALA A 150 2.81 3.45 5.56
CA ALA A 150 4.01 3.59 4.77
C ALA A 150 4.87 4.76 5.27
N ILE A 151 6.17 4.56 5.42
CA ILE A 151 7.15 5.57 5.83
C ILE A 151 8.12 5.88 4.69
N GLY A 152 8.35 7.13 4.41
CA GLY A 152 9.31 7.56 3.39
C GLY A 152 9.24 9.04 3.04
N PRO A 153 10.16 9.48 2.16
CA PRO A 153 11.13 8.68 1.42
C PRO A 153 12.33 8.22 2.28
N VAL A 154 12.70 6.94 2.20
CA VAL A 154 13.85 6.41 2.95
C VAL A 154 15.17 6.89 2.34
N PHE A 155 15.25 6.96 1.02
CA PHE A 155 16.38 7.49 0.27
C PHE A 155 15.89 8.53 -0.74
N ALA A 156 16.81 9.31 -1.30
CA ALA A 156 16.51 10.27 -2.34
C ALA A 156 15.80 9.59 -3.54
N THR A 157 14.75 10.22 -4.06
CA THR A 157 13.93 9.67 -5.14
C THR A 157 13.47 10.76 -6.08
N ALA A 158 13.36 10.42 -7.37
CA ALA A 158 12.81 11.28 -8.42
C ALA A 158 11.34 10.97 -8.75
N SER A 159 10.70 10.01 -8.05
CA SER A 159 9.33 9.56 -8.34
C SER A 159 8.24 10.51 -7.84
N LYS A 160 8.59 11.58 -7.12
CA LYS A 160 7.69 12.63 -6.64
C LYS A 160 8.28 13.99 -7.03
N GLU A 161 7.49 14.88 -7.63
CA GLU A 161 7.95 16.22 -8.06
C GLU A 161 8.48 17.07 -6.89
N LYS A 162 7.82 16.97 -5.73
CA LYS A 162 8.23 17.62 -4.49
C LYS A 162 8.39 16.52 -3.43
N PRO A 163 9.56 15.89 -3.34
CA PRO A 163 9.80 14.87 -2.34
C PRO A 163 9.85 15.49 -0.94
N ASP A 164 9.26 14.80 0.02
CA ASP A 164 9.43 15.11 1.44
C ASP A 164 10.89 14.89 1.87
N PRO A 165 11.33 15.43 3.01
CA PRO A 165 12.66 15.18 3.55
C PRO A 165 12.94 13.67 3.69
N VAL A 166 14.16 13.27 3.33
CA VAL A 166 14.60 11.88 3.45
C VAL A 166 14.64 11.47 4.93
N VAL A 167 13.90 10.41 5.29
CA VAL A 167 13.84 9.91 6.68
C VAL A 167 15.00 8.98 7.04
N GLY A 168 15.65 8.38 6.06
CA GLY A 168 16.75 7.43 6.25
C GLY A 168 16.32 6.13 6.95
N LEU A 169 17.28 5.24 7.18
CA LEU A 169 17.04 4.00 7.93
C LEU A 169 16.67 4.27 9.39
N GLU A 170 17.18 5.36 9.97
CA GLU A 170 16.82 5.75 11.34
C GLU A 170 15.35 6.15 11.45
N GLY A 171 14.81 6.85 10.45
CA GLY A 171 13.37 7.13 10.38
C GLY A 171 12.51 5.86 10.32
N VAL A 172 12.98 4.82 9.60
CA VAL A 172 12.29 3.50 9.58
C VAL A 172 12.31 2.85 10.97
N ARG A 173 13.48 2.82 11.65
CA ARG A 173 13.60 2.28 13.03
C ARG A 173 12.66 3.02 13.98
N ARG A 174 12.67 4.34 13.93
CA ARG A 174 11.80 5.16 14.77
C ARG A 174 10.32 4.92 14.47
N ALA A 175 9.91 4.88 13.20
CA ALA A 175 8.55 4.55 12.82
C ALA A 175 8.12 3.18 13.39
N ARG A 176 8.99 2.17 13.32
CA ARG A 176 8.70 0.83 13.86
C ARG A 176 8.42 0.84 15.37
N THR A 177 9.06 1.70 16.15
CA THR A 177 8.79 1.81 17.60
C THR A 177 7.44 2.47 17.91
N LEU A 178 6.87 3.22 16.98
CA LEU A 178 5.64 4.01 17.15
C LEU A 178 4.37 3.28 16.71
N THR A 179 4.49 2.20 15.92
CA THR A 179 3.33 1.45 15.44
C THR A 179 3.57 -0.04 15.52
N ARG A 180 2.51 -0.82 15.71
CA ARG A 180 2.51 -2.28 15.53
C ARG A 180 1.83 -2.71 14.23
N LYS A 181 1.24 -1.77 13.49
CA LYS A 181 0.67 -2.06 12.18
C LYS A 181 1.78 -2.48 11.21
N PRO A 182 1.45 -3.25 10.15
CA PRO A 182 2.38 -3.53 9.08
C PRO A 182 2.99 -2.24 8.54
N LEU A 183 4.33 -2.18 8.45
CA LEU A 183 5.09 -1.00 8.05
C LEU A 183 5.75 -1.21 6.70
N VAL A 184 5.34 -0.42 5.71
CA VAL A 184 5.93 -0.37 4.37
C VAL A 184 6.96 0.74 4.33
N ALA A 185 8.15 0.48 3.86
CA ALA A 185 9.13 1.54 3.56
C ALA A 185 9.12 1.86 2.06
N ILE A 186 9.21 3.15 1.72
CA ILE A 186 9.16 3.63 0.33
C ILE A 186 10.17 4.76 0.09
N GLY A 187 10.56 4.94 -1.17
CA GLY A 187 11.39 6.05 -1.66
C GLY A 187 12.86 5.67 -1.82
N GLY A 188 13.33 5.66 -3.06
CA GLY A 188 14.70 5.37 -3.45
C GLY A 188 15.18 3.95 -3.12
N ILE A 189 14.26 3.02 -2.89
CA ILE A 189 14.58 1.63 -2.56
C ILE A 189 14.91 0.86 -3.84
N THR A 190 16.04 0.16 -3.79
CA THR A 190 16.59 -0.66 -4.87
C THR A 190 17.05 -2.02 -4.32
N ARG A 191 17.40 -2.95 -5.20
CA ARG A 191 18.00 -4.24 -4.80
C ARG A 191 19.26 -4.09 -3.96
N ALA A 192 20.01 -3.00 -4.13
CA ALA A 192 21.24 -2.76 -3.37
C ALA A 192 21.01 -2.36 -1.91
N ASN A 193 19.85 -1.77 -1.57
CA ASN A 193 19.59 -1.23 -0.24
C ASN A 193 18.36 -1.84 0.46
N ALA A 194 17.57 -2.69 -0.22
CA ALA A 194 16.33 -3.23 0.32
C ALA A 194 16.52 -4.07 1.60
N ALA A 195 17.60 -4.85 1.70
CA ALA A 195 17.87 -5.66 2.87
C ALA A 195 18.02 -4.79 4.14
N SER A 196 18.79 -3.71 4.07
CA SER A 196 19.00 -2.80 5.21
C SER A 196 17.70 -2.10 5.66
N VAL A 197 16.74 -1.91 4.74
CA VAL A 197 15.42 -1.34 5.07
C VAL A 197 14.58 -2.33 5.89
N ILE A 198 14.60 -3.61 5.53
CA ILE A 198 13.93 -4.66 6.30
C ILE A 198 14.62 -4.83 7.68
N GLU A 199 15.94 -4.83 7.73
CA GLU A 199 16.71 -4.88 8.98
C GLU A 199 16.41 -3.67 9.88
N ALA A 200 16.08 -2.51 9.30
CA ALA A 200 15.66 -1.33 10.05
C ALA A 200 14.24 -1.47 10.64
N GLY A 201 13.48 -2.51 10.31
CA GLY A 201 12.19 -2.83 10.93
C GLY A 201 10.97 -2.65 10.03
N ALA A 202 11.17 -2.42 8.71
CA ALA A 202 10.05 -2.47 7.77
C ALA A 202 9.60 -3.93 7.54
N ASP A 203 8.28 -4.13 7.40
CA ASP A 203 7.72 -5.44 7.04
C ASP A 203 7.77 -5.67 5.53
N SER A 204 7.70 -4.58 4.75
CA SER A 204 7.63 -4.58 3.29
C SER A 204 8.38 -3.40 2.69
N VAL A 205 8.89 -3.55 1.48
CA VAL A 205 9.48 -2.46 0.70
C VAL A 205 8.65 -2.17 -0.54
N ALA A 206 8.21 -0.92 -0.69
CA ALA A 206 7.50 -0.46 -1.89
C ALA A 206 8.51 0.05 -2.94
N VAL A 207 8.43 -0.48 -4.15
CA VAL A 207 9.39 -0.22 -5.23
C VAL A 207 8.68 0.19 -6.51
N ILE A 208 9.19 1.24 -7.16
CA ILE A 208 8.73 1.73 -8.48
C ILE A 208 9.84 1.47 -9.53
N SER A 209 10.86 2.29 -9.53
CA SER A 209 11.81 2.43 -10.64
C SER A 209 12.71 1.21 -10.87
N ASP A 210 13.12 0.52 -9.81
CA ASP A 210 14.03 -0.63 -9.91
C ASP A 210 13.34 -1.91 -10.46
N LEU A 211 12.00 -1.85 -10.68
CA LEU A 211 11.22 -2.93 -11.28
C LEU A 211 10.88 -2.72 -12.78
N ILE A 212 11.15 -1.51 -13.34
CA ILE A 212 10.58 -1.12 -14.64
C ILE A 212 11.26 -1.82 -15.83
N ARG A 213 12.59 -1.99 -15.80
CA ARG A 213 13.35 -2.47 -16.96
C ARG A 213 13.11 -3.95 -17.27
N ASP A 214 13.05 -4.78 -16.24
CA ASP A 214 12.85 -6.21 -16.31
C ASP A 214 12.05 -6.63 -15.08
N PRO A 215 10.71 -6.48 -15.11
CA PRO A 215 9.88 -6.64 -13.92
C PRO A 215 10.01 -8.02 -13.29
N ARG A 216 9.99 -9.08 -14.10
CA ARG A 216 10.10 -10.46 -13.60
C ARG A 216 11.45 -10.72 -12.93
N LYS A 217 12.53 -10.48 -13.64
CA LYS A 217 13.90 -10.71 -13.12
C LYS A 217 14.16 -9.88 -11.87
N SER A 218 13.78 -8.59 -11.90
CA SER A 218 13.97 -7.70 -10.75
C SER A 218 13.20 -8.19 -9.53
N ALA A 219 11.94 -8.65 -9.69
CA ALA A 219 11.16 -9.20 -8.58
C ALA A 219 11.78 -10.48 -8.04
N GLU A 220 12.25 -11.40 -8.89
CA GLU A 220 12.94 -12.63 -8.49
C GLU A 220 14.23 -12.31 -7.70
N GLU A 221 14.97 -11.26 -8.07
CA GLU A 221 16.15 -10.78 -7.35
C GLU A 221 15.77 -10.17 -6.00
N PHE A 222 14.72 -9.35 -5.93
CA PHE A 222 14.19 -8.85 -4.66
C PHE A 222 13.79 -9.99 -3.72
N PHE A 223 13.09 -11.01 -4.20
CA PHE A 223 12.70 -12.16 -3.36
C PHE A 223 13.90 -12.92 -2.80
N ARG A 224 15.03 -12.97 -3.52
CA ARG A 224 16.27 -13.57 -3.00
C ARG A 224 16.91 -12.71 -1.91
N ILE A 225 16.85 -11.40 -2.03
CA ILE A 225 17.43 -10.42 -1.10
C ILE A 225 16.58 -10.31 0.19
N LEU A 226 15.26 -10.38 0.05
CA LEU A 226 14.29 -10.12 1.13
C LEU A 226 13.84 -11.39 1.89
N ARG A 227 14.54 -12.49 1.73
CA ARG A 227 14.25 -13.75 2.42
C ARG A 227 14.34 -13.67 3.93
#